data_55f60526e746c4b40518fdd87b3e4445
#
_entry.id   55f60526e746c4b40518fdd87b3e4445
#
_cell.length_a   1.000
_cell.length_b   1.000
_cell.length_c   1.000
_cell.angle_alpha   90.00
_cell.angle_beta   90.00
_cell.angle_gamma   90.00
#
_symmetry.space_group_name_H-M   'P 1'
#
loop_
_entity.id
_entity.type
_entity.pdbx_description
1 polymer ?
#
loop_
_entity_poly.entity_id
_entity_poly.type
_entity_poly.pdbx_seq_one_letter_code
_entity_poly.pdbx_strand_id
1 'polypeptide(L)'
;MKTLSGVDGAFLHLETPETPMHVGSLSLFELPAGYKGNFFADVKREIRKRLSLVPVFTRKLAPMPLQFANPAWVTQARVDLGYHVQHCMLPAPGTRAQLEACVGALHSELLDRSQPLWQLTIIDGLESGLVGYYVKVHHAVLDGQAGVMLAQALFDVTPEPRTIAPGAPLHGEHPGRAELAAAALRHDAGQYIKLVRHLPDVVKALAGMFGARAPAPTKGQLGQNFSFGPKTALNVPITGERGFAAVSIPMATLKQLATAHEAKLNDVVMALCSGALRRYLAAHGGIPKKPLIASMPISLRAPGNTDFTTQATLSLVNLNTQIADPVKRLLAIRDAAGAVKAMARQVSGVIPTDFPSIGVPWVLHGLASLYGRSGLA
;
A
#
# COMPACT_ATOMS: atom_id res chain seq x y z
N MET A 1 20.71 10.09 -8.53
CA MET A 1 20.26 8.68 -8.59
C MET A 1 20.17 8.10 -7.18
N LYS A 2 19.04 7.47 -6.79
CA LYS A 2 18.80 6.86 -5.48
C LYS A 2 18.43 5.38 -5.69
N THR A 3 19.11 4.46 -5.02
CA THR A 3 18.79 3.03 -5.04
C THR A 3 17.44 2.81 -4.33
N LEU A 4 16.66 1.86 -4.82
CA LEU A 4 15.41 1.45 -4.18
C LEU A 4 15.71 0.83 -2.80
N SER A 5 14.92 1.17 -1.78
CA SER A 5 15.09 0.59 -0.45
C SER A 5 14.82 -0.91 -0.45
N GLY A 6 15.32 -1.63 0.55
CA GLY A 6 15.09 -3.06 0.66
C GLY A 6 13.61 -3.43 0.70
N VAL A 7 12.81 -2.68 1.46
CA VAL A 7 11.35 -2.91 1.58
C VAL A 7 10.63 -2.60 0.27
N ASP A 8 10.92 -1.46 -0.36
CA ASP A 8 10.31 -1.08 -1.63
C ASP A 8 10.69 -2.07 -2.75
N GLY A 9 11.95 -2.55 -2.73
CA GLY A 9 12.43 -3.61 -3.62
C GLY A 9 11.70 -4.93 -3.41
N ALA A 10 11.36 -5.29 -2.19
CA ALA A 10 10.60 -6.51 -1.92
C ALA A 10 9.25 -6.50 -2.62
N PHE A 11 8.49 -5.40 -2.59
CA PHE A 11 7.23 -5.27 -3.35
C PHE A 11 7.45 -5.48 -4.86
N LEU A 12 8.55 -4.94 -5.39
CA LEU A 12 8.86 -5.07 -6.80
C LEU A 12 9.21 -6.52 -7.21
N HIS A 13 9.93 -7.25 -6.35
CA HIS A 13 10.40 -8.59 -6.64
C HIS A 13 9.38 -9.69 -6.31
N LEU A 14 8.43 -9.41 -5.42
CA LEU A 14 7.31 -10.31 -5.09
C LEU A 14 6.14 -10.17 -6.07
N GLU A 15 6.12 -9.14 -6.92
CA GLU A 15 5.04 -8.96 -7.89
C GLU A 15 5.06 -10.04 -8.97
N THR A 16 3.91 -10.68 -9.15
CA THR A 16 3.61 -11.59 -10.26
C THR A 16 2.26 -11.21 -10.87
N PRO A 17 1.89 -11.72 -12.04
CA PRO A 17 0.55 -11.51 -12.58
C PRO A 17 -0.58 -11.92 -11.62
N GLU A 18 -0.35 -12.94 -10.80
CA GLU A 18 -1.31 -13.42 -9.80
C GLU A 18 -1.28 -12.56 -8.53
N THR A 19 -0.18 -11.90 -8.23
CA THR A 19 0.01 -11.04 -7.04
C THR A 19 0.51 -9.65 -7.42
N PRO A 20 -0.33 -8.80 -8.06
CA PRO A 20 0.04 -7.43 -8.35
C PRO A 20 0.37 -6.67 -7.06
N MET A 21 1.44 -5.89 -7.08
CA MET A 21 1.91 -5.11 -5.93
C MET A 21 1.64 -3.61 -6.12
N HIS A 22 0.50 -3.27 -6.69
CA HIS A 22 0.03 -1.91 -6.78
C HIS A 22 -1.21 -1.68 -5.91
N VAL A 23 -1.48 -0.44 -5.58
CA VAL A 23 -2.67 0.01 -4.87
C VAL A 23 -3.51 0.88 -5.78
N GLY A 24 -4.83 0.79 -5.64
CA GLY A 24 -5.79 1.58 -6.41
C GLY A 24 -6.67 2.43 -5.50
N SER A 25 -7.12 3.56 -6.02
CA SER A 25 -8.10 4.43 -5.38
C SER A 25 -9.11 4.90 -6.41
N LEU A 26 -10.39 4.63 -6.16
CA LEU A 26 -11.50 5.14 -6.96
C LEU A 26 -12.16 6.30 -6.22
N SER A 27 -12.23 7.46 -6.86
CA SER A 27 -13.03 8.60 -6.43
C SER A 27 -14.13 8.86 -7.44
N LEU A 28 -15.31 9.25 -6.96
CA LEU A 28 -16.44 9.64 -7.83
C LEU A 28 -16.67 11.13 -7.66
N PHE A 29 -16.74 11.85 -8.78
CA PHE A 29 -16.92 13.30 -8.82
C PHE A 29 -18.23 13.65 -9.51
N GLU A 30 -18.91 14.62 -8.95
CA GLU A 30 -19.99 15.35 -9.61
C GLU A 30 -19.38 16.54 -10.36
N LEU A 31 -19.70 16.66 -11.64
CA LEU A 31 -19.25 17.80 -12.41
C LEU A 31 -20.12 19.02 -12.09
N PRO A 32 -19.55 20.25 -12.09
CA PRO A 32 -20.31 21.47 -11.84
C PRO A 32 -21.49 21.62 -12.80
N ALA A 33 -22.61 22.14 -12.30
CA ALA A 33 -23.77 22.43 -13.13
C ALA A 33 -23.36 23.36 -14.31
N GLY A 34 -23.71 22.94 -15.53
CA GLY A 34 -23.36 23.67 -16.74
C GLY A 34 -21.93 23.47 -17.25
N TYR A 35 -21.17 22.53 -16.69
CA TYR A 35 -19.87 22.16 -17.25
C TYR A 35 -20.01 21.64 -18.68
N LYS A 36 -19.37 22.31 -19.64
CA LYS A 36 -19.40 21.98 -21.08
C LYS A 36 -18.03 21.51 -21.61
N GLY A 37 -17.04 21.35 -20.72
CA GLY A 37 -15.69 20.94 -21.09
C GLY A 37 -15.58 19.44 -21.39
N ASN A 38 -14.40 19.03 -21.78
CA ASN A 38 -14.02 17.62 -21.81
C ASN A 38 -13.21 17.31 -20.54
N PHE A 39 -13.82 16.64 -19.58
CA PHE A 39 -13.22 16.40 -18.26
C PHE A 39 -11.91 15.62 -18.37
N PHE A 40 -11.83 14.61 -19.24
CA PHE A 40 -10.60 13.87 -19.50
C PHE A 40 -9.46 14.79 -19.99
N ALA A 41 -9.74 15.68 -20.95
CA ALA A 41 -8.75 16.61 -21.45
C ALA A 41 -8.31 17.63 -20.39
N ASP A 42 -9.25 18.09 -19.57
CA ASP A 42 -8.99 19.02 -18.48
C ASP A 42 -8.14 18.38 -17.37
N VAL A 43 -8.46 17.17 -16.95
CA VAL A 43 -7.64 16.40 -16.02
C VAL A 43 -6.23 16.20 -16.57
N LYS A 44 -6.08 15.81 -17.82
CA LYS A 44 -4.78 15.62 -18.46
C LYS A 44 -3.94 16.91 -18.48
N ARG A 45 -4.59 18.05 -18.67
CA ARG A 45 -3.95 19.37 -18.58
C ARG A 45 -3.51 19.71 -17.17
N GLU A 46 -4.36 19.43 -16.16
CA GLU A 46 -4.03 19.68 -14.75
C GLU A 46 -2.92 18.74 -14.26
N ILE A 47 -2.94 17.46 -14.62
CA ILE A 47 -1.85 16.52 -14.28
C ILE A 47 -0.52 17.01 -14.84
N ARG A 48 -0.50 17.55 -16.07
CA ARG A 48 0.73 18.10 -16.68
C ARG A 48 1.35 19.21 -15.83
N LYS A 49 0.55 20.07 -15.22
CA LYS A 49 1.02 21.14 -14.33
C LYS A 49 1.55 20.56 -13.00
N ARG A 50 1.04 19.41 -12.57
CA ARG A 50 1.30 18.79 -11.27
C ARG A 50 2.46 17.78 -11.28
N LEU A 51 3.01 17.45 -12.45
CA LEU A 51 4.08 16.44 -12.58
C LEU A 51 5.31 16.74 -11.71
N SER A 52 5.64 18.01 -11.49
CA SER A 52 6.78 18.43 -10.67
C SER A 52 6.52 18.41 -9.15
N LEU A 53 5.26 18.26 -8.72
CA LEU A 53 4.93 18.35 -7.30
C LEU A 53 5.42 17.15 -6.48
N VAL A 54 5.44 15.98 -7.10
CA VAL A 54 5.87 14.75 -6.41
C VAL A 54 6.74 13.87 -7.33
N PRO A 55 7.80 13.27 -6.79
CA PRO A 55 8.71 12.42 -7.57
C PRO A 55 8.05 11.21 -8.22
N VAL A 56 6.94 10.71 -7.65
CA VAL A 56 6.16 9.58 -8.18
C VAL A 56 5.80 9.75 -9.64
N PHE A 57 5.48 10.98 -10.06
CA PHE A 57 5.04 11.23 -11.42
C PHE A 57 6.15 11.18 -12.47
N THR A 58 7.41 11.36 -12.05
CA THR A 58 8.51 11.58 -12.98
C THR A 58 9.66 10.59 -12.85
N ARG A 59 9.68 9.78 -11.77
CA ARG A 59 10.72 8.79 -11.57
C ARG A 59 10.30 7.42 -12.08
N LYS A 60 11.23 6.78 -12.79
CA LYS A 60 11.12 5.39 -13.23
C LYS A 60 12.28 4.56 -12.72
N LEU A 61 12.18 3.25 -12.89
CA LEU A 61 13.23 2.32 -12.52
C LEU A 61 14.32 2.25 -13.61
N ALA A 62 15.58 2.36 -13.20
CA ALA A 62 16.71 1.91 -14.00
C ALA A 62 17.06 0.49 -13.54
N PRO A 63 16.82 -0.55 -14.39
CA PRO A 63 17.01 -1.93 -13.99
C PRO A 63 18.48 -2.22 -13.74
N MET A 64 18.76 -2.92 -12.64
CA MET A 64 20.11 -3.35 -12.29
C MET A 64 20.60 -4.43 -13.29
N PRO A 65 21.83 -4.34 -13.79
CA PRO A 65 22.40 -5.40 -14.63
C PRO A 65 22.29 -6.76 -13.93
N LEU A 66 21.90 -7.80 -14.67
CA LEU A 66 21.69 -9.16 -14.16
C LEU A 66 20.69 -9.26 -12.99
N GLN A 67 19.98 -8.20 -12.64
CA GLN A 67 19.07 -8.13 -11.50
C GLN A 67 19.73 -8.57 -10.18
N PHE A 68 21.03 -8.32 -10.00
CA PHE A 68 21.75 -8.79 -8.81
C PHE A 68 21.44 -7.95 -7.55
N ALA A 69 20.88 -6.75 -7.71
CA ALA A 69 20.48 -5.86 -6.62
C ALA A 69 19.23 -5.07 -7.00
N ASN A 70 18.67 -4.32 -6.06
CA ASN A 70 17.53 -3.46 -6.32
C ASN A 70 17.82 -2.42 -7.41
N PRO A 71 16.84 -2.09 -8.28
CA PRO A 71 16.99 -1.02 -9.25
C PRO A 71 17.20 0.34 -8.61
N ALA A 72 17.63 1.31 -9.40
CA ALA A 72 17.75 2.69 -8.99
C ALA A 72 16.61 3.55 -9.55
N TRP A 73 16.20 4.57 -8.81
CA TRP A 73 15.30 5.61 -9.30
C TRP A 73 16.06 6.59 -10.19
N VAL A 74 15.51 6.83 -11.37
CA VAL A 74 16.00 7.83 -12.32
C VAL A 74 14.87 8.75 -12.75
N THR A 75 15.18 10.01 -12.96
CA THR A 75 14.22 11.00 -13.43
C THR A 75 13.99 10.85 -14.93
N GLN A 76 12.75 10.81 -15.37
CA GLN A 76 12.34 10.83 -16.77
C GLN A 76 12.05 12.28 -17.17
N ALA A 77 12.77 12.79 -18.19
CA ALA A 77 12.63 14.18 -18.63
C ALA A 77 11.23 14.48 -19.22
N ARG A 78 10.63 13.50 -19.88
CA ARG A 78 9.31 13.61 -20.49
C ARG A 78 8.43 12.45 -20.09
N VAL A 79 7.30 12.74 -19.44
CA VAL A 79 6.29 11.76 -19.06
C VAL A 79 5.22 11.72 -20.14
N ASP A 80 4.96 10.53 -20.67
CA ASP A 80 3.90 10.33 -21.67
C ASP A 80 2.53 10.28 -21.00
N LEU A 81 1.83 11.42 -21.00
CA LEU A 81 0.46 11.48 -20.48
C LEU A 81 -0.56 10.74 -21.38
N GLY A 82 -0.19 10.26 -22.56
CA GLY A 82 -1.01 9.36 -23.35
C GLY A 82 -1.06 7.97 -22.72
N TYR A 83 0.06 7.50 -22.17
CA TYR A 83 0.16 6.26 -21.44
C TYR A 83 -0.41 6.37 -20.00
N HIS A 84 -0.08 7.45 -19.30
CA HIS A 84 -0.38 7.58 -17.88
C HIS A 84 -1.81 8.01 -17.56
N VAL A 85 -2.48 8.74 -18.46
CA VAL A 85 -3.84 9.24 -18.25
C VAL A 85 -4.74 8.64 -19.33
N GLN A 86 -5.51 7.65 -18.92
CA GLN A 86 -6.38 6.85 -19.77
C GLN A 86 -7.84 7.27 -19.64
N HIS A 87 -8.66 6.88 -20.60
CA HIS A 87 -10.09 7.11 -20.62
C HIS A 87 -10.82 5.79 -20.84
N CYS A 88 -11.83 5.52 -20.03
CA CYS A 88 -12.72 4.39 -20.15
C CYS A 88 -14.17 4.89 -20.20
N MET A 89 -14.92 4.46 -21.21
CA MET A 89 -16.35 4.70 -21.31
C MET A 89 -17.09 3.42 -20.92
N LEU A 90 -17.93 3.49 -19.90
CA LEU A 90 -18.78 2.35 -19.54
C LEU A 90 -19.84 2.08 -20.60
N PRO A 91 -20.19 0.83 -20.88
CA PRO A 91 -21.33 0.50 -21.72
C PRO A 91 -22.63 0.93 -21.04
N ALA A 92 -23.61 1.39 -21.81
CA ALA A 92 -24.92 1.74 -21.26
C ALA A 92 -25.55 0.51 -20.55
N PRO A 93 -26.22 0.69 -19.40
CA PRO A 93 -26.59 1.98 -18.78
C PRO A 93 -25.53 2.56 -17.83
N GLY A 94 -24.36 1.95 -17.66
CA GLY A 94 -23.30 2.47 -16.76
C GLY A 94 -23.58 2.21 -15.29
N THR A 95 -24.08 1.00 -15.00
CA THR A 95 -24.43 0.61 -13.63
C THR A 95 -23.22 0.55 -12.71
N ARG A 96 -23.50 0.57 -11.41
CA ARG A 96 -22.47 0.34 -10.40
C ARG A 96 -21.71 -0.98 -10.60
N ALA A 97 -22.40 -2.06 -10.98
CA ALA A 97 -21.76 -3.35 -11.26
C ALA A 97 -20.78 -3.27 -12.45
N GLN A 98 -21.13 -2.48 -13.48
CA GLN A 98 -20.25 -2.24 -14.63
C GLN A 98 -19.03 -1.40 -14.23
N LEU A 99 -19.19 -0.39 -13.36
CA LEU A 99 -18.08 0.36 -12.79
C LEU A 99 -17.15 -0.56 -11.97
N GLU A 100 -17.71 -1.38 -11.09
CA GLU A 100 -16.95 -2.31 -10.26
C GLU A 100 -16.18 -3.34 -11.10
N ALA A 101 -16.78 -3.85 -12.17
CA ALA A 101 -16.13 -4.74 -13.14
C ALA A 101 -15.00 -4.03 -13.90
N CYS A 102 -15.22 -2.78 -14.36
CA CYS A 102 -14.19 -1.96 -15.02
C CYS A 102 -12.99 -1.74 -14.10
N VAL A 103 -13.22 -1.32 -12.85
CA VAL A 103 -12.15 -1.11 -11.87
C VAL A 103 -11.40 -2.41 -11.56
N GLY A 104 -12.10 -3.55 -11.44
CA GLY A 104 -11.50 -4.87 -11.26
C GLY A 104 -10.56 -5.22 -12.42
N ALA A 105 -10.98 -5.02 -13.66
CA ALA A 105 -10.17 -5.24 -14.85
C ALA A 105 -8.94 -4.34 -14.88
N LEU A 106 -9.11 -3.02 -14.67
CA LEU A 106 -8.00 -2.06 -14.59
C LEU A 106 -7.00 -2.42 -13.48
N HIS A 107 -7.48 -2.95 -12.35
CA HIS A 107 -6.63 -3.35 -11.24
C HIS A 107 -5.90 -4.68 -11.49
N SER A 108 -6.39 -5.53 -12.37
CA SER A 108 -5.73 -6.79 -12.76
C SER A 108 -4.48 -6.58 -13.60
N GLU A 109 -4.41 -5.47 -14.35
CA GLU A 109 -3.29 -5.16 -15.23
C GLU A 109 -2.07 -4.65 -14.46
N LEU A 110 -0.90 -5.25 -14.71
CA LEU A 110 0.35 -4.77 -14.12
C LEU A 110 0.77 -3.43 -14.73
N LEU A 111 1.48 -2.63 -13.93
CA LEU A 111 2.12 -1.42 -14.41
C LEU A 111 3.39 -1.74 -15.20
N ASP A 112 3.61 -1.05 -16.33
CA ASP A 112 4.85 -1.16 -17.10
C ASP A 112 6.03 -0.56 -16.31
N ARG A 113 6.98 -1.42 -15.95
CA ARG A 113 8.16 -1.04 -15.16
C ARG A 113 9.18 -0.19 -15.94
N SER A 114 9.02 -0.05 -17.24
CA SER A 114 9.82 0.86 -18.06
C SER A 114 9.38 2.32 -17.96
N GLN A 115 8.19 2.56 -17.40
CA GLN A 115 7.56 3.87 -17.20
C GLN A 115 7.54 4.23 -15.69
N PRO A 116 7.25 5.49 -15.32
CA PRO A 116 6.85 5.83 -13.97
C PRO A 116 5.68 4.95 -13.50
N LEU A 117 5.76 4.45 -12.27
CA LEU A 117 4.89 3.36 -11.79
C LEU A 117 3.52 3.87 -11.29
N TRP A 118 2.78 4.55 -12.16
CA TRP A 118 1.43 5.03 -11.88
C TRP A 118 0.59 5.10 -13.16
N GLN A 119 -0.72 5.01 -13.00
CA GLN A 119 -1.72 5.27 -14.03
C GLN A 119 -2.94 5.93 -13.42
N LEU A 120 -3.62 6.75 -14.20
CA LEU A 120 -4.89 7.37 -13.89
C LEU A 120 -5.87 7.04 -15.01
N THR A 121 -7.05 6.54 -14.66
CA THR A 121 -8.13 6.32 -15.63
C THR A 121 -9.35 7.15 -15.26
N ILE A 122 -9.82 7.96 -16.19
CA ILE A 122 -11.12 8.64 -16.10
C ILE A 122 -12.18 7.69 -16.65
N ILE A 123 -13.23 7.47 -15.87
CA ILE A 123 -14.30 6.53 -16.20
C ILE A 123 -15.59 7.33 -16.36
N ASP A 124 -16.08 7.41 -17.58
CA ASP A 124 -17.31 8.09 -17.95
C ASP A 124 -18.46 7.11 -18.23
N GLY A 125 -19.66 7.64 -18.39
CA GLY A 125 -20.84 6.86 -18.74
C GLY A 125 -21.55 6.20 -17.57
N LEU A 126 -21.33 6.67 -16.33
CA LEU A 126 -22.07 6.19 -15.16
C LEU A 126 -23.53 6.66 -15.21
N GLU A 127 -24.49 5.77 -14.93
CA GLU A 127 -25.94 6.06 -14.84
C GLU A 127 -26.25 7.15 -13.79
N SER A 128 -25.41 7.30 -12.77
CA SER A 128 -25.53 8.34 -11.75
C SER A 128 -25.15 9.74 -12.23
N GLY A 129 -24.59 9.88 -13.44
CA GLY A 129 -24.03 11.12 -13.95
C GLY A 129 -22.69 11.54 -13.33
N LEU A 130 -22.16 10.76 -12.39
CA LEU A 130 -20.84 10.98 -11.80
C LEU A 130 -19.74 10.53 -12.77
N VAL A 131 -18.53 11.04 -12.55
CA VAL A 131 -17.32 10.61 -13.27
C VAL A 131 -16.38 9.89 -12.32
N GLY A 132 -15.89 8.74 -12.73
CA GLY A 132 -14.92 7.95 -11.99
C GLY A 132 -13.50 8.47 -12.24
N TYR A 133 -12.72 8.55 -11.17
CA TYR A 133 -11.31 8.91 -11.17
C TYR A 133 -10.53 7.80 -10.47
N TYR A 134 -9.99 6.87 -11.25
CA TYR A 134 -9.27 5.71 -10.74
C TYR A 134 -7.76 5.91 -10.86
N VAL A 135 -7.07 5.95 -9.73
CA VAL A 135 -5.60 6.05 -9.66
C VAL A 135 -5.01 4.70 -9.26
N LYS A 136 -4.03 4.22 -9.99
CA LYS A 136 -3.26 3.01 -9.70
C LYS A 136 -1.79 3.37 -9.56
N VAL A 137 -1.14 2.96 -8.47
CA VAL A 137 0.27 3.26 -8.18
C VAL A 137 0.94 2.02 -7.58
N HIS A 138 2.15 1.70 -8.01
CA HIS A 138 2.89 0.57 -7.47
C HIS A 138 3.33 0.82 -6.02
N HIS A 139 3.23 -0.19 -5.16
CA HIS A 139 3.55 -0.05 -3.73
C HIS A 139 5.04 0.28 -3.47
N ALA A 140 5.94 -0.08 -4.38
CA ALA A 140 7.36 0.32 -4.29
C ALA A 140 7.60 1.83 -4.38
N VAL A 141 6.60 2.63 -4.79
CA VAL A 141 6.74 4.08 -4.98
C VAL A 141 6.28 4.86 -3.77
N LEU A 142 5.32 4.32 -2.99
CA LEU A 142 4.73 5.04 -1.85
C LEU A 142 4.15 4.08 -0.80
N ASP A 143 4.25 4.49 0.46
CA ASP A 143 3.49 3.92 1.56
C ASP A 143 2.15 4.66 1.75
N GLY A 144 1.36 4.24 2.75
CA GLY A 144 0.05 4.85 3.02
C GLY A 144 0.10 6.35 3.31
N GLN A 145 1.17 6.87 3.91
CA GLN A 145 1.32 8.30 4.19
C GLN A 145 1.78 9.07 2.95
N ALA A 146 2.69 8.50 2.16
CA ALA A 146 3.04 9.04 0.85
C ALA A 146 1.84 9.05 -0.10
N GLY A 147 0.90 8.09 0.04
CA GLY A 147 -0.39 8.10 -0.65
C GLY A 147 -1.25 9.31 -0.30
N VAL A 148 -1.28 9.74 0.95
CA VAL A 148 -1.97 10.98 1.36
C VAL A 148 -1.30 12.21 0.72
N MET A 149 0.03 12.28 0.71
CA MET A 149 0.75 13.37 0.03
C MET A 149 0.50 13.37 -1.48
N LEU A 150 0.41 12.20 -2.10
CA LEU A 150 0.03 12.07 -3.52
C LEU A 150 -1.39 12.58 -3.75
N ALA A 151 -2.36 12.21 -2.89
CA ALA A 151 -3.72 12.71 -2.97
C ALA A 151 -3.77 14.25 -2.83
N GLN A 152 -3.01 14.82 -1.90
CA GLN A 152 -2.88 16.28 -1.75
C GLN A 152 -2.21 16.96 -2.95
N ALA A 153 -1.36 16.25 -3.68
CA ALA A 153 -0.79 16.76 -4.93
C ALA A 153 -1.79 16.70 -6.08
N LEU A 154 -2.61 15.68 -6.14
CA LEU A 154 -3.60 15.46 -7.20
C LEU A 154 -4.88 16.28 -7.03
N PHE A 155 -5.37 16.42 -5.80
CA PHE A 155 -6.66 17.02 -5.49
C PHE A 155 -6.50 18.36 -4.79
N ASP A 156 -7.49 19.21 -4.97
CA ASP A 156 -7.67 20.46 -4.24
C ASP A 156 -8.84 20.32 -3.25
N VAL A 157 -8.86 21.12 -2.20
CA VAL A 157 -9.93 21.12 -1.20
C VAL A 157 -11.08 22.04 -1.59
N THR A 158 -10.93 22.77 -2.68
CA THR A 158 -11.94 23.67 -3.26
C THR A 158 -12.21 23.29 -4.70
N PRO A 159 -13.37 23.64 -5.28
CA PRO A 159 -13.65 23.41 -6.70
C PRO A 159 -12.73 24.17 -7.64
N GLU A 160 -12.10 25.23 -7.18
CA GLU A 160 -11.17 26.02 -7.96
C GLU A 160 -9.76 25.43 -7.87
N PRO A 161 -9.11 25.09 -9.00
CA PRO A 161 -7.76 24.57 -8.99
C PRO A 161 -6.77 25.59 -8.41
N ARG A 162 -5.93 25.17 -7.49
CA ARG A 162 -4.84 26.00 -6.97
C ARG A 162 -3.86 26.38 -8.06
N THR A 163 -3.31 27.60 -7.99
CA THR A 163 -2.22 28.02 -8.87
C THR A 163 -0.95 27.23 -8.52
N ILE A 164 -0.38 26.57 -9.53
CA ILE A 164 0.85 25.82 -9.40
C ILE A 164 1.97 26.59 -10.10
N ALA A 165 3.00 26.96 -9.37
CA ALA A 165 4.17 27.57 -9.95
C ALA A 165 4.84 26.59 -10.94
N PRO A 166 5.33 27.07 -12.10
CA PRO A 166 6.10 26.23 -13.01
C PRO A 166 7.25 25.55 -12.25
N GLY A 167 7.30 24.22 -12.33
CA GLY A 167 8.43 23.47 -11.76
C GLY A 167 9.72 23.70 -12.56
N ALA A 168 10.86 23.41 -11.93
CA ALA A 168 12.12 23.40 -12.66
C ALA A 168 12.07 22.37 -13.81
N PRO A 169 12.75 22.63 -14.93
CA PRO A 169 12.84 21.67 -16.01
C PRO A 169 13.37 20.31 -15.52
N LEU A 170 12.69 19.25 -15.89
CA LEU A 170 13.12 17.89 -15.54
C LEU A 170 14.29 17.50 -16.43
N HIS A 171 15.38 17.13 -15.82
CA HIS A 171 16.54 16.57 -16.52
C HIS A 171 16.49 15.04 -16.43
N GLY A 172 16.50 14.38 -17.58
CA GLY A 172 16.53 12.92 -17.66
C GLY A 172 17.87 12.38 -17.18
N GLU A 173 17.80 11.32 -16.37
CA GLU A 173 18.98 10.59 -15.92
C GLU A 173 19.10 9.28 -16.71
N HIS A 174 20.30 9.01 -17.24
CA HIS A 174 20.60 7.80 -18.04
C HIS A 174 21.89 7.14 -17.54
N PRO A 175 21.90 6.58 -16.32
CA PRO A 175 23.10 6.01 -15.72
C PRO A 175 23.60 4.79 -16.54
N GLY A 176 24.92 4.67 -16.68
CA GLY A 176 25.55 3.52 -17.28
C GLY A 176 25.50 2.28 -16.35
N ARG A 177 25.71 1.08 -16.95
CA ARG A 177 25.70 -0.18 -16.17
C ARG A 177 26.73 -0.20 -15.05
N ALA A 178 27.93 0.33 -15.27
CA ALA A 178 28.96 0.43 -14.25
C ALA A 178 28.57 1.38 -13.10
N GLU A 179 27.92 2.49 -13.43
CA GLU A 179 27.41 3.46 -12.45
C GLU A 179 26.33 2.84 -11.57
N LEU A 180 25.38 2.10 -12.15
CA LEU A 180 24.36 1.36 -11.45
C LEU A 180 24.95 0.32 -10.50
N ALA A 181 25.93 -0.47 -10.98
CA ALA A 181 26.61 -1.46 -10.16
C ALA A 181 27.36 -0.83 -8.99
N ALA A 182 28.10 0.26 -9.24
CA ALA A 182 28.82 0.99 -8.21
C ALA A 182 27.84 1.64 -7.17
N ALA A 183 26.67 2.07 -7.60
CA ALA A 183 25.64 2.60 -6.70
C ALA A 183 25.08 1.49 -5.79
N ALA A 184 24.82 0.29 -6.32
CA ALA A 184 24.37 -0.85 -5.53
C ALA A 184 25.43 -1.28 -4.50
N LEU A 185 26.68 -1.40 -4.89
CA LEU A 185 27.77 -1.76 -3.97
C LEU A 185 27.92 -0.73 -2.84
N ARG A 186 27.87 0.55 -3.16
CA ARG A 186 27.94 1.64 -2.15
C ARG A 186 26.72 1.60 -1.20
N HIS A 187 25.52 1.39 -1.74
CA HIS A 187 24.32 1.24 -0.94
C HIS A 187 24.47 0.08 0.04
N ASP A 188 24.78 -1.11 -0.44
CA ASP A 188 24.87 -2.32 0.37
C ASP A 188 26.00 -2.23 1.41
N ALA A 189 27.17 -1.70 1.06
CA ALA A 189 28.25 -1.46 2.01
C ALA A 189 27.75 -0.53 3.14
N GLY A 190 27.02 0.52 2.81
CA GLY A 190 26.41 1.41 3.79
C GLY A 190 25.39 0.70 4.69
N GLN A 191 24.58 -0.21 4.15
CA GLN A 191 23.60 -0.98 4.93
C GLN A 191 24.28 -2.03 5.83
N TYR A 192 25.31 -2.71 5.38
CA TYR A 192 26.10 -3.61 6.22
C TYR A 192 26.77 -2.88 7.38
N ILE A 193 27.35 -1.71 7.14
CA ILE A 193 27.94 -0.89 8.21
C ILE A 193 26.87 -0.48 9.24
N LYS A 194 25.67 -0.07 8.80
CA LYS A 194 24.56 0.23 9.70
C LYS A 194 24.13 -0.98 10.50
N LEU A 195 23.96 -2.15 9.84
CA LEU A 195 23.58 -3.39 10.50
C LEU A 195 24.56 -3.76 11.61
N VAL A 196 25.86 -3.71 11.34
CA VAL A 196 26.90 -4.01 12.34
C VAL A 196 26.87 -3.00 13.49
N ARG A 197 26.69 -1.70 13.21
CA ARG A 197 26.59 -0.68 14.24
C ARG A 197 25.37 -0.85 15.15
N HIS A 198 24.24 -1.25 14.60
CA HIS A 198 22.99 -1.45 15.36
C HIS A 198 22.88 -2.83 15.97
N LEU A 199 23.77 -3.76 15.65
CA LEU A 199 23.72 -5.13 16.20
C LEU A 199 23.67 -5.17 17.74
N PRO A 200 24.45 -4.35 18.49
CA PRO A 200 24.35 -4.31 19.96
C PRO A 200 22.96 -3.87 20.45
N ASP A 201 22.33 -2.92 19.76
CA ASP A 201 21.00 -2.41 20.12
C ASP A 201 19.91 -3.44 19.81
N VAL A 202 20.03 -4.15 18.69
CA VAL A 202 19.17 -5.29 18.34
C VAL A 202 19.29 -6.38 19.40
N VAL A 203 20.50 -6.76 19.78
CA VAL A 203 20.74 -7.78 20.82
C VAL A 203 20.17 -7.35 22.16
N LYS A 204 20.36 -6.07 22.56
CA LYS A 204 19.77 -5.52 23.81
C LYS A 204 18.24 -5.51 23.74
N ALA A 205 17.64 -5.13 22.61
CA ALA A 205 16.18 -5.15 22.45
C ALA A 205 15.62 -6.58 22.53
N LEU A 206 16.26 -7.54 21.85
CA LEU A 206 15.90 -8.95 21.97
C LEU A 206 16.09 -9.48 23.37
N ALA A 207 17.23 -9.22 24.03
CA ALA A 207 17.45 -9.61 25.41
C ALA A 207 16.44 -8.96 26.36
N GLY A 208 16.05 -7.71 26.12
CA GLY A 208 14.97 -7.02 26.84
C GLY A 208 13.60 -7.70 26.64
N MET A 209 13.31 -8.20 25.44
CA MET A 209 12.06 -8.96 25.17
C MET A 209 12.04 -10.33 25.83
N PHE A 210 13.20 -11.00 25.99
CA PHE A 210 13.31 -12.32 26.58
C PHE A 210 13.73 -12.29 28.07
N GLY A 211 14.34 -11.21 28.55
CA GLY A 211 14.97 -11.12 29.88
C GLY A 211 14.36 -10.13 30.86
N ALA A 212 13.51 -9.22 30.45
CA ALA A 212 12.93 -8.25 31.36
C ALA A 212 11.68 -8.80 32.04
N ARG A 213 11.59 -8.57 33.35
CA ARG A 213 10.34 -8.47 34.12
C ARG A 213 9.45 -7.36 33.51
N ALA A 214 8.96 -7.54 32.28
CA ALA A 214 7.78 -6.84 31.85
C ALA A 214 6.63 -7.27 32.76
N PRO A 215 5.70 -6.37 33.19
CA PRO A 215 4.46 -6.79 33.80
C PRO A 215 3.90 -7.87 32.87
N ALA A 216 3.72 -9.08 33.42
CA ALA A 216 3.36 -10.27 32.65
C ALA A 216 2.17 -9.90 31.76
N PRO A 217 2.32 -9.92 30.42
CA PRO A 217 1.16 -9.79 29.56
C PRO A 217 0.22 -10.90 30.00
N THR A 218 -1.03 -10.57 30.24
CA THR A 218 -2.06 -11.52 30.69
C THR A 218 -1.89 -12.77 29.84
N LYS A 219 -1.62 -13.91 30.50
CA LYS A 219 -1.31 -15.20 29.86
C LYS A 219 -2.29 -15.43 28.71
N GLY A 220 -1.83 -15.36 27.47
CA GLY A 220 -2.62 -15.63 26.27
C GLY A 220 -2.56 -14.60 25.14
N GLN A 221 -2.30 -13.31 25.40
CA GLN A 221 -2.39 -12.29 24.35
C GLN A 221 -1.17 -12.22 23.41
N LEU A 222 0.05 -12.38 23.89
CA LEU A 222 1.25 -12.37 23.04
C LEU A 222 1.34 -13.63 22.18
N GLY A 223 1.03 -14.80 22.71
CA GLY A 223 1.04 -16.06 21.96
C GLY A 223 -0.02 -16.13 20.85
N GLN A 224 -1.11 -15.39 20.98
CA GLN A 224 -2.17 -15.35 19.95
C GLN A 224 -1.81 -14.46 18.76
N ASN A 225 -1.05 -13.39 18.96
CA ASN A 225 -0.63 -12.48 17.88
C ASN A 225 0.52 -13.02 17.03
N PHE A 226 1.26 -14.02 17.49
CA PHE A 226 2.34 -14.68 16.73
C PHE A 226 1.94 -16.04 16.14
N SER A 227 0.69 -16.47 16.30
CA SER A 227 0.22 -17.69 15.65
C SER A 227 -0.19 -17.41 14.22
N PHE A 228 0.18 -18.30 13.30
CA PHE A 228 -0.38 -18.27 11.94
C PHE A 228 -1.90 -18.42 12.02
N GLY A 229 -2.60 -17.66 11.15
CA GLY A 229 -4.05 -17.75 11.02
C GLY A 229 -4.52 -19.17 10.67
N PRO A 230 -5.79 -19.50 10.88
CA PRO A 230 -6.35 -20.78 10.49
C PRO A 230 -6.42 -20.88 8.97
N LYS A 231 -6.27 -22.07 8.41
CA LYS A 231 -6.59 -22.34 7.02
C LYS A 231 -8.10 -22.23 6.79
N THR A 232 -8.50 -21.49 5.77
CA THR A 232 -9.90 -21.20 5.45
C THR A 232 -10.13 -21.29 3.92
N ALA A 233 -11.37 -21.08 3.47
CA ALA A 233 -11.69 -20.95 2.06
C ALA A 233 -10.97 -19.78 1.33
N LEU A 234 -10.35 -18.85 2.08
CA LEU A 234 -9.56 -17.75 1.52
C LEU A 234 -8.12 -18.20 1.16
N ASN A 235 -7.64 -19.33 1.68
CA ASN A 235 -6.28 -19.84 1.44
C ASN A 235 -6.28 -20.79 0.23
N VAL A 236 -6.41 -20.23 -0.95
CA VAL A 236 -6.45 -20.94 -2.24
C VAL A 236 -5.44 -20.33 -3.20
N PRO A 237 -4.96 -21.05 -4.22
CA PRO A 237 -4.20 -20.47 -5.32
C PRO A 237 -5.00 -19.34 -5.95
N ILE A 238 -4.37 -18.19 -6.13
CA ILE A 238 -5.01 -16.99 -6.70
C ILE A 238 -4.69 -16.86 -8.19
N THR A 239 -5.55 -16.16 -8.93
CA THR A 239 -5.37 -15.83 -10.34
C THR A 239 -4.99 -14.35 -10.50
N GLY A 240 -4.68 -13.92 -11.71
CA GLY A 240 -4.47 -12.50 -12.03
C GLY A 240 -5.75 -11.65 -12.01
N GLU A 241 -6.93 -12.30 -12.08
CA GLU A 241 -8.21 -11.58 -12.07
C GLU A 241 -8.50 -10.94 -10.72
N ARG A 242 -9.08 -9.74 -10.75
CA ARG A 242 -9.50 -8.98 -9.57
C ARG A 242 -10.95 -8.58 -9.67
N GLY A 243 -11.69 -8.84 -8.60
CA GLY A 243 -13.00 -8.23 -8.36
C GLY A 243 -12.86 -6.97 -7.51
N PHE A 244 -13.74 -6.02 -7.73
CA PHE A 244 -13.82 -4.81 -6.93
C PHE A 244 -15.27 -4.64 -6.44
N ALA A 245 -15.43 -4.25 -5.19
CA ALA A 245 -16.70 -3.83 -4.62
C ALA A 245 -16.47 -2.74 -3.58
N ALA A 246 -17.39 -1.80 -3.46
CA ALA A 246 -17.27 -0.72 -2.52
C ALA A 246 -18.58 -0.49 -1.76
N VAL A 247 -18.48 0.01 -0.54
CA VAL A 247 -19.60 0.47 0.29
C VAL A 247 -19.22 1.77 0.95
N SER A 248 -20.16 2.70 1.02
CA SER A 248 -19.96 3.97 1.70
C SER A 248 -20.63 3.95 3.07
N ILE A 249 -19.90 4.38 4.09
CA ILE A 249 -20.40 4.53 5.45
C ILE A 249 -20.11 5.97 5.90
N PRO A 250 -21.10 6.72 6.41
CA PRO A 250 -20.89 8.08 6.85
C PRO A 250 -19.78 8.17 7.91
N MET A 251 -18.82 9.05 7.72
CA MET A 251 -17.69 9.23 8.64
C MET A 251 -18.16 9.64 10.05
N ALA A 252 -19.25 10.41 10.15
CA ALA A 252 -19.86 10.79 11.44
C ALA A 252 -20.26 9.56 12.24
N THR A 253 -20.89 8.55 11.61
CA THR A 253 -21.28 7.29 12.25
C THR A 253 -20.07 6.52 12.77
N LEU A 254 -19.00 6.43 11.96
CA LEU A 254 -17.77 5.74 12.37
C LEU A 254 -17.10 6.45 13.56
N LYS A 255 -17.07 7.78 13.56
CA LYS A 255 -16.51 8.57 14.67
C LYS A 255 -17.35 8.45 15.92
N GLN A 256 -18.68 8.43 15.82
CA GLN A 256 -19.59 8.22 16.96
C GLN A 256 -19.35 6.85 17.59
N LEU A 257 -19.27 5.79 16.79
CA LEU A 257 -18.95 4.44 17.27
C LEU A 257 -17.58 4.38 17.96
N ALA A 258 -16.56 5.00 17.35
CA ALA A 258 -15.23 5.06 17.93
C ALA A 258 -15.24 5.75 19.32
N THR A 259 -15.90 6.89 19.43
CA THR A 259 -16.01 7.65 20.69
C THR A 259 -16.81 6.88 21.74
N ALA A 260 -17.96 6.28 21.37
CA ALA A 260 -18.82 5.54 22.29
C ALA A 260 -18.13 4.31 22.91
N HIS A 261 -17.13 3.77 22.25
CA HIS A 261 -16.41 2.55 22.71
C HIS A 261 -14.92 2.83 23.04
N GLU A 262 -14.51 4.08 23.20
CA GLU A 262 -13.13 4.48 23.47
C GLU A 262 -12.14 3.84 22.49
N ALA A 263 -12.56 3.64 21.23
CA ALA A 263 -11.80 3.02 20.16
C ALA A 263 -11.29 4.09 19.19
N LYS A 264 -10.30 3.74 18.39
CA LYS A 264 -9.84 4.57 17.27
C LYS A 264 -10.62 4.22 16.00
N LEU A 265 -10.67 5.15 15.05
CA LEU A 265 -11.33 4.92 13.75
C LEU A 265 -10.84 3.62 13.08
N ASN A 266 -9.53 3.36 13.12
CA ASN A 266 -8.96 2.14 12.55
C ASN A 266 -9.45 0.85 13.24
N ASP A 267 -9.73 0.91 14.54
CA ASP A 267 -10.25 -0.26 15.29
C ASP A 267 -11.68 -0.57 14.86
N VAL A 268 -12.50 0.48 14.62
CA VAL A 268 -13.85 0.35 14.07
C VAL A 268 -13.81 -0.24 12.66
N VAL A 269 -12.93 0.25 11.79
CA VAL A 269 -12.76 -0.29 10.42
C VAL A 269 -12.35 -1.77 10.47
N MET A 270 -11.38 -2.13 11.31
CA MET A 270 -10.99 -3.53 11.49
C MET A 270 -12.14 -4.40 12.02
N ALA A 271 -12.99 -3.88 12.92
CA ALA A 271 -14.15 -4.60 13.42
C ALA A 271 -15.22 -4.82 12.34
N LEU A 272 -15.42 -3.85 11.44
CA LEU A 272 -16.28 -3.98 10.27
C LEU A 272 -15.76 -5.05 9.31
N CYS A 273 -14.46 -5.01 8.97
CA CYS A 273 -13.82 -6.04 8.15
C CYS A 273 -13.92 -7.42 8.79
N SER A 274 -13.65 -7.52 10.09
CA SER A 274 -13.81 -8.77 10.84
C SER A 274 -15.24 -9.30 10.77
N GLY A 275 -16.23 -8.42 10.90
CA GLY A 275 -17.65 -8.79 10.78
C GLY A 275 -18.04 -9.28 9.39
N ALA A 276 -17.52 -8.66 8.35
CA ALA A 276 -17.72 -9.05 6.96
C ALA A 276 -17.07 -10.42 6.67
N LEU A 277 -15.82 -10.60 7.06
CA LEU A 277 -15.09 -11.87 6.93
C LEU A 277 -15.77 -13.00 7.72
N ARG A 278 -16.26 -12.71 8.91
CA ARG A 278 -17.01 -13.68 9.71
C ARG A 278 -18.28 -14.16 8.97
N ARG A 279 -19.05 -13.23 8.36
CA ARG A 279 -20.23 -13.58 7.57
C ARG A 279 -19.87 -14.40 6.34
N TYR A 280 -18.81 -14.01 5.63
CA TYR A 280 -18.32 -14.74 4.48
C TYR A 280 -17.94 -16.19 4.86
N LEU A 281 -17.13 -16.35 5.91
CA LEU A 281 -16.70 -17.68 6.36
C LEU A 281 -17.86 -18.55 6.83
N ALA A 282 -18.88 -17.97 7.49
CA ALA A 282 -20.08 -18.71 7.88
C ALA A 282 -20.80 -19.33 6.69
N ALA A 283 -20.79 -18.64 5.53
CA ALA A 283 -21.40 -19.12 4.30
C ALA A 283 -20.46 -20.05 3.49
N HIS A 284 -19.13 -20.05 3.77
CA HIS A 284 -18.11 -20.73 2.95
C HIS A 284 -17.16 -21.55 3.84
N GLY A 285 -17.64 -22.66 4.38
CA GLY A 285 -16.83 -23.62 5.13
C GLY A 285 -16.83 -23.45 6.64
N GLY A 286 -17.53 -22.44 7.19
CA GLY A 286 -17.70 -22.23 8.61
C GLY A 286 -16.67 -21.30 9.25
N ILE A 287 -16.98 -20.86 10.47
CA ILE A 287 -16.12 -19.94 11.22
C ILE A 287 -15.08 -20.75 11.98
N PRO A 288 -13.77 -20.53 11.75
CA PRO A 288 -12.72 -21.21 12.49
C PRO A 288 -12.77 -20.91 13.99
N LYS A 289 -12.35 -21.87 14.81
CA LYS A 289 -12.17 -21.66 16.27
C LYS A 289 -11.05 -20.68 16.57
N LYS A 290 -9.98 -20.68 15.75
CA LYS A 290 -8.90 -19.70 15.81
C LYS A 290 -9.30 -18.44 15.03
N PRO A 291 -8.96 -17.24 15.52
CA PRO A 291 -9.24 -16.00 14.83
C PRO A 291 -8.42 -15.86 13.54
N LEU A 292 -8.94 -15.10 12.57
CA LEU A 292 -8.14 -14.58 11.47
C LEU A 292 -7.15 -13.53 12.00
N ILE A 293 -6.01 -13.46 11.34
CA ILE A 293 -4.95 -12.49 11.61
C ILE A 293 -4.86 -11.51 10.45
N ALA A 294 -4.83 -10.23 10.76
CA ALA A 294 -4.59 -9.18 9.77
C ALA A 294 -3.18 -8.62 9.91
N SER A 295 -2.57 -8.29 8.80
CA SER A 295 -1.36 -7.46 8.76
C SER A 295 -1.75 -6.00 8.86
N MET A 296 -1.28 -5.30 9.89
CA MET A 296 -1.52 -3.89 10.13
C MET A 296 -0.20 -3.11 9.98
N PRO A 297 -0.07 -2.24 8.97
CA PRO A 297 1.10 -1.38 8.87
C PRO A 297 1.09 -0.34 9.98
N ILE A 298 2.22 -0.17 10.64
CA ILE A 298 2.46 0.88 11.65
C ILE A 298 3.52 1.80 11.10
N SER A 299 3.20 3.09 10.96
CA SER A 299 4.16 4.08 10.51
C SER A 299 5.28 4.24 11.52
N LEU A 300 6.52 4.15 11.05
CA LEU A 300 7.75 4.47 11.78
C LEU A 300 8.27 5.87 11.41
N ARG A 301 7.53 6.60 10.60
CA ARG A 301 7.89 7.91 10.08
C ARG A 301 7.97 8.94 11.20
N ALA A 302 9.08 9.68 11.26
CA ALA A 302 9.22 10.81 12.17
C ALA A 302 8.26 11.96 11.77
N PRO A 303 7.75 12.74 12.73
CA PRO A 303 6.97 13.94 12.43
C PRO A 303 7.71 14.87 11.46
N GLY A 304 7.01 15.34 10.41
CA GLY A 304 7.59 16.24 9.39
C GLY A 304 8.40 15.55 8.29
N ASN A 305 8.60 14.25 8.34
CA ASN A 305 9.27 13.53 7.26
C ASN A 305 8.36 13.40 6.03
N THR A 306 8.81 13.93 4.88
CA THR A 306 8.09 13.95 3.59
C THR A 306 8.70 13.03 2.54
N ASP A 307 9.58 12.11 2.90
CA ASP A 307 10.20 11.17 1.96
C ASP A 307 9.16 10.21 1.36
N PHE A 308 9.24 9.98 0.05
CA PHE A 308 8.43 9.00 -0.67
C PHE A 308 9.11 7.61 -0.65
N THR A 309 9.30 7.06 0.55
CA THR A 309 9.83 5.70 0.75
C THR A 309 8.99 5.02 1.83
N THR A 310 8.87 3.71 1.76
CA THR A 310 8.13 2.95 2.78
C THR A 310 8.85 3.02 4.12
N GLN A 311 8.19 3.66 5.09
CA GLN A 311 8.63 3.77 6.48
C GLN A 311 7.54 3.22 7.41
N ALA A 312 7.24 1.96 7.23
CA ALA A 312 6.26 1.24 8.03
C ALA A 312 6.79 -0.14 8.40
N THR A 313 6.41 -0.62 9.56
CA THR A 313 6.55 -2.03 9.93
C THR A 313 5.21 -2.73 9.83
N LEU A 314 5.24 -4.01 9.45
CA LEU A 314 4.05 -4.85 9.46
C LEU A 314 3.91 -5.50 10.82
N SER A 315 2.75 -5.34 11.42
CA SER A 315 2.40 -5.96 12.69
C SER A 315 1.16 -6.82 12.53
N LEU A 316 1.17 -7.99 13.16
CA LEU A 316 0.04 -8.91 13.10
C LEU A 316 -0.98 -8.56 14.18
N VAL A 317 -2.23 -8.41 13.80
CA VAL A 317 -3.36 -8.10 14.70
C VAL A 317 -4.42 -9.16 14.58
N ASN A 318 -4.87 -9.63 15.74
CA ASN A 318 -5.97 -10.57 15.85
C ASN A 318 -7.30 -9.87 15.52
N LEU A 319 -8.02 -10.35 14.51
CA LEU A 319 -9.33 -9.85 14.12
C LEU A 319 -10.49 -10.36 14.96
N ASN A 320 -10.23 -11.28 15.89
CA ASN A 320 -11.23 -11.82 16.82
C ASN A 320 -12.52 -12.33 16.13
N THR A 321 -12.37 -12.91 14.94
CA THR A 321 -13.49 -13.39 14.10
C THR A 321 -14.33 -14.48 14.76
N GLN A 322 -13.83 -15.18 15.77
CA GLN A 322 -14.56 -16.17 16.55
C GLN A 322 -15.61 -15.53 17.48
N ILE A 323 -15.48 -14.25 17.83
CA ILE A 323 -16.43 -13.53 18.69
C ILE A 323 -17.66 -13.13 17.88
N ALA A 324 -18.83 -13.63 18.27
CA ALA A 324 -20.07 -13.37 17.55
C ALA A 324 -20.60 -11.94 17.78
N ASP A 325 -20.59 -11.48 19.03
CA ASP A 325 -21.06 -10.17 19.42
C ASP A 325 -20.19 -9.06 18.81
N PRO A 326 -20.76 -8.11 18.04
CA PRO A 326 -20.00 -7.10 17.34
C PRO A 326 -19.30 -6.10 18.27
N VAL A 327 -19.89 -5.77 19.43
CA VAL A 327 -19.31 -4.82 20.37
C VAL A 327 -18.15 -5.49 21.12
N LYS A 328 -18.34 -6.69 21.62
CA LYS A 328 -17.25 -7.47 22.26
C LYS A 328 -16.09 -7.68 21.30
N ARG A 329 -16.38 -7.92 20.01
CA ARG A 329 -15.36 -8.07 18.96
C ARG A 329 -14.60 -6.76 18.72
N LEU A 330 -15.29 -5.61 18.66
CA LEU A 330 -14.66 -4.29 18.54
C LEU A 330 -13.70 -4.02 19.72
N LEU A 331 -14.15 -4.26 20.96
CA LEU A 331 -13.33 -4.05 22.15
C LEU A 331 -12.10 -4.96 22.15
N ALA A 332 -12.25 -6.23 21.80
CA ALA A 332 -11.13 -7.17 21.70
C ALA A 332 -10.12 -6.77 20.59
N ILE A 333 -10.59 -6.22 19.47
CA ILE A 333 -9.72 -5.70 18.40
C ILE A 333 -8.99 -4.45 18.86
N ARG A 334 -9.67 -3.50 19.52
CA ARG A 334 -9.08 -2.31 20.11
C ARG A 334 -7.92 -2.66 21.03
N ASP A 335 -8.14 -3.59 21.92
CA ASP A 335 -7.14 -4.01 22.92
C ASP A 335 -5.95 -4.71 22.24
N ALA A 336 -6.21 -5.59 21.27
CA ALA A 336 -5.17 -6.25 20.48
C ALA A 336 -4.33 -5.24 19.68
N ALA A 337 -4.97 -4.29 19.00
CA ALA A 337 -4.29 -3.24 18.22
C ALA A 337 -3.50 -2.29 19.14
N GLY A 338 -4.01 -1.99 20.33
CA GLY A 338 -3.32 -1.20 21.35
C GLY A 338 -2.02 -1.86 21.81
N ALA A 339 -2.07 -3.15 22.15
CA ALA A 339 -0.91 -3.92 22.56
C ALA A 339 0.17 -3.98 21.46
N VAL A 340 -0.22 -4.23 20.22
CA VAL A 340 0.70 -4.26 19.06
C VAL A 340 1.36 -2.92 18.82
N LYS A 341 0.60 -1.82 18.90
CA LYS A 341 1.15 -0.45 18.76
C LYS A 341 2.13 -0.10 19.87
N ALA A 342 1.86 -0.51 21.12
CA ALA A 342 2.76 -0.31 22.24
C ALA A 342 4.09 -1.05 22.02
N MET A 343 4.03 -2.31 21.59
CA MET A 343 5.21 -3.10 21.25
C MET A 343 6.02 -2.51 20.10
N ALA A 344 5.35 -2.08 19.01
CA ALA A 344 6.01 -1.48 17.86
C ALA A 344 6.78 -0.20 18.22
N ARG A 345 6.27 0.61 19.17
CA ARG A 345 6.97 1.80 19.67
C ARG A 345 8.25 1.46 20.44
N GLN A 346 8.28 0.36 21.17
CA GLN A 346 9.47 -0.07 21.91
C GLN A 346 10.61 -0.49 20.98
N VAL A 347 10.28 -1.03 19.82
CA VAL A 347 11.25 -1.55 18.84
C VAL A 347 11.47 -0.62 17.64
N SER A 348 10.77 0.52 17.56
CA SER A 348 10.80 1.40 16.39
C SER A 348 12.18 1.98 16.06
N GLY A 349 13.07 2.15 17.06
CA GLY A 349 14.44 2.60 16.85
C GLY A 349 15.43 1.51 16.43
N VAL A 350 15.01 0.24 16.43
CA VAL A 350 15.89 -0.93 16.24
C VAL A 350 15.60 -1.66 14.93
N ILE A 351 14.37 -1.55 14.41
CA ILE A 351 13.99 -2.20 13.16
C ILE A 351 14.54 -1.39 11.97
N PRO A 352 15.46 -1.96 11.17
CA PRO A 352 15.92 -1.28 9.97
C PRO A 352 14.77 -1.18 8.95
N THR A 353 14.57 0.03 8.41
CA THR A 353 13.61 0.29 7.31
C THR A 353 14.23 0.04 5.94
N ASP A 354 15.53 -0.21 5.90
CA ASP A 354 16.29 -0.54 4.70
C ASP A 354 17.36 -1.57 5.03
N PHE A 355 17.72 -2.43 4.05
CA PHE A 355 18.66 -3.53 4.22
C PHE A 355 19.45 -3.80 2.92
N PRO A 356 20.58 -4.56 2.98
CA PRO A 356 21.33 -4.92 1.79
C PRO A 356 20.46 -5.58 0.73
N SER A 357 20.73 -5.30 -0.53
CA SER A 357 19.89 -5.76 -1.66
C SER A 357 20.57 -6.72 -2.60
N ILE A 358 21.91 -6.89 -2.52
CA ILE A 358 22.65 -7.80 -3.39
C ILE A 358 22.21 -9.25 -3.14
N GLY A 359 21.78 -9.93 -4.21
CA GLY A 359 21.26 -11.30 -4.17
C GLY A 359 19.78 -11.41 -3.71
N VAL A 360 19.23 -10.41 -3.06
CA VAL A 360 17.83 -10.40 -2.58
C VAL A 360 16.82 -10.57 -3.72
N PRO A 361 16.97 -9.90 -4.89
CA PRO A 361 16.05 -10.10 -6.00
C PRO A 361 15.90 -11.56 -6.42
N TRP A 362 16.99 -12.31 -6.53
CA TRP A 362 16.95 -13.71 -6.93
C TRP A 362 16.22 -14.60 -5.91
N VAL A 363 16.45 -14.35 -4.62
CA VAL A 363 15.78 -15.08 -3.54
C VAL A 363 14.28 -14.78 -3.55
N LEU A 364 13.89 -13.50 -3.65
CA LEU A 364 12.48 -13.09 -3.65
C LEU A 364 11.73 -13.57 -4.90
N HIS A 365 12.33 -13.53 -6.08
CA HIS A 365 11.72 -14.11 -7.28
C HIS A 365 11.50 -15.63 -7.15
N GLY A 366 12.46 -16.34 -6.57
CA GLY A 366 12.31 -17.77 -6.26
C GLY A 366 11.15 -18.03 -5.30
N LEU A 367 11.08 -17.27 -4.22
CA LEU A 367 9.98 -17.36 -3.25
C LEU A 367 8.62 -17.00 -3.85
N ALA A 368 8.53 -15.94 -4.64
CA ALA A 368 7.27 -15.54 -5.30
C ALA A 368 6.74 -16.63 -6.23
N SER A 369 7.62 -17.26 -7.01
CA SER A 369 7.25 -18.36 -7.90
C SER A 369 6.76 -19.60 -7.15
N LEU A 370 7.33 -19.89 -5.98
CA LEU A 370 6.90 -20.98 -5.11
C LEU A 370 5.58 -20.66 -4.41
N TYR A 371 5.42 -19.43 -3.95
CA TYR A 371 4.21 -18.97 -3.23
C TYR A 371 2.99 -19.00 -4.13
N GLY A 372 3.07 -18.48 -5.35
CA GLY A 372 1.97 -18.50 -6.31
C GLY A 372 1.51 -19.92 -6.69
N ARG A 373 2.40 -20.92 -6.56
CA ARG A 373 2.11 -22.34 -6.87
C ARG A 373 1.64 -23.16 -5.67
N SER A 374 1.90 -22.72 -4.45
CA SER A 374 1.74 -23.54 -3.24
C SER A 374 0.36 -23.44 -2.58
N GLY A 375 -0.48 -22.48 -2.96
CA GLY A 375 -1.77 -22.23 -2.29
C GLY A 375 -1.62 -21.86 -0.81
N LEU A 376 -0.47 -21.31 -0.41
CA LEU A 376 -0.18 -20.83 0.95
C LEU A 376 -0.58 -19.35 1.14
N ALA A 377 -1.28 -18.78 0.14
CA ALA A 377 -1.77 -17.40 0.19
C ALA A 377 -2.87 -17.21 1.24
#